data_10a2fd2efc09eb7d52a7ef4fa2168325
#
_entry.id   10a2fd2efc09eb7d52a7ef4fa2168325
#
_cell.length_a   1.000
_cell.length_b   1.000
_cell.length_c   1.000
_cell.angle_alpha   90.00
_cell.angle_beta   90.00
_cell.angle_gamma   90.00
#
_symmetry.space_group_name_H-M   'P 1'
#
loop_
_entity.id
_entity.type
_entity.pdbx_description
1 polymer ?
#
loop_
_entity_poly.entity_id
_entity_poly.type
_entity_poly.pdbx_seq_one_letter_code
_entity_poly.pdbx_strand_id
1 'polypeptide(L)'
;MTARSRPASGEKVASDAYRNQTLRKFIVNYVLHNVPRAQRILLRSGKSPFDVLSVEEALHRDVIATNSGNLIFSDAAHKILETPGTEVVSNEMRTEVAAAERINEEYDAFVVPLANAFRPSFEPGLKRLTRLIGRLRIPVVVLGVGAQTGLSYNPARLKPIEPSVRAFVSAVLDRSASIGVRGEFTEKYLNDMGFRDVEVIGCPSLFMYGKELAVQKRTQELTGGSRIAVNGSHSAVRRLGMDRIISRAHARYPNLRFIGQNLSDARQLHWRDLSDPNAAVTAMPTHPDHPMYREDKVRVYVDPVTWIDDLRDFDFSFGSRIHGNIAALLAGTPATVLCADSRTLELCRYFEIPHRRIDKLPEDVDPARLYEEADLSALTGNHPERFERFTGFLDRNGLRNTFSHGDGGAAFEERLRSLDFPAGVRPWTGTDLASLASRMGWLNQRVGELTAENTRLKRDLDRAKAGVRRFAATPATASVYRRARRVVGAPLRRALQKGRPGFRGDGPAGP
;
A
#
# COMPACT_ATOMS: atom_id res chain seq x y z
N MET A 1 -40.51 86.99 6.18
CA MET A 1 -40.90 85.60 5.86
C MET A 1 -39.86 85.01 4.92
N THR A 2 -38.94 84.30 5.45
CA THR A 2 -37.84 83.70 4.70
C THR A 2 -37.84 82.17 4.97
N ALA A 3 -38.13 81.40 3.92
CA ALA A 3 -38.12 79.95 3.96
C ALA A 3 -36.68 79.39 3.91
N ARG A 4 -36.29 78.59 4.90
CA ARG A 4 -35.03 77.82 4.89
C ARG A 4 -35.28 76.47 4.15
N SER A 5 -34.60 76.30 3.05
CA SER A 5 -34.50 75.04 2.33
C SER A 5 -33.61 74.05 3.10
N ARG A 6 -34.07 72.81 3.32
CA ARG A 6 -33.27 71.70 3.85
C ARG A 6 -32.42 71.11 2.71
N PRO A 7 -31.16 70.70 2.94
CA PRO A 7 -30.38 70.03 1.94
C PRO A 7 -30.75 68.49 1.90
N ALA A 8 -30.62 67.95 0.72
CA ALA A 8 -31.11 66.62 0.28
C ALA A 8 -30.43 65.43 0.96
N SER A 9 -31.24 64.46 1.29
CA SER A 9 -30.87 63.13 1.86
C SER A 9 -30.11 62.20 0.90
N GLY A 10 -29.81 62.63 -0.31
CA GLY A 10 -29.14 61.82 -1.34
C GLY A 10 -27.62 61.70 -1.23
N GLU A 11 -26.92 62.73 -0.71
CA GLU A 11 -25.44 62.66 -0.65
C GLU A 11 -24.87 61.76 0.45
N LYS A 12 -25.60 61.61 1.57
CA LYS A 12 -25.16 60.66 2.62
C LYS A 12 -25.24 59.20 2.21
N VAL A 13 -26.26 58.82 1.47
CA VAL A 13 -26.47 57.42 1.00
C VAL A 13 -25.42 57.02 -0.06
N ALA A 14 -25.04 57.97 -0.95
CA ALA A 14 -23.97 57.73 -1.94
C ALA A 14 -22.57 57.62 -1.29
N SER A 15 -22.29 58.41 -0.24
CA SER A 15 -21.04 58.35 0.54
C SER A 15 -20.88 57.02 1.29
N ASP A 16 -21.96 56.52 1.91
CA ASP A 16 -21.94 55.26 2.64
C ASP A 16 -21.84 54.00 1.72
N ALA A 17 -22.46 54.06 0.54
CA ALA A 17 -22.31 53.03 -0.49
C ALA A 17 -20.87 52.94 -1.04
N TYR A 18 -20.24 54.08 -1.29
CA TYR A 18 -18.86 54.18 -1.77
C TYR A 18 -17.86 53.72 -0.70
N ARG A 19 -18.06 54.08 0.55
CA ARG A 19 -17.28 53.63 1.70
C ARG A 19 -17.36 52.12 1.90
N ASN A 20 -18.57 51.55 1.80
CA ASN A 20 -18.78 50.08 1.89
C ASN A 20 -18.14 49.34 0.72
N GLN A 21 -18.16 49.87 -0.48
CA GLN A 21 -17.52 49.26 -1.64
C GLN A 21 -15.98 49.33 -1.55
N THR A 22 -15.42 50.41 -1.04
CA THR A 22 -13.99 50.58 -0.80
C THR A 22 -13.52 49.66 0.34
N LEU A 23 -14.29 49.57 1.43
CA LEU A 23 -14.00 48.66 2.54
C LEU A 23 -14.07 47.18 2.10
N ARG A 24 -15.06 46.81 1.29
CA ARG A 24 -15.13 45.47 0.68
C ARG A 24 -13.94 45.16 -0.21
N LYS A 25 -13.54 46.08 -1.07
CA LYS A 25 -12.34 45.93 -1.91
C LYS A 25 -11.06 45.83 -1.08
N PHE A 26 -10.95 46.60 -0.01
CA PHE A 26 -9.81 46.55 0.91
C PHE A 26 -9.78 45.23 1.69
N ILE A 27 -10.92 44.78 2.21
CA ILE A 27 -11.03 43.46 2.90
C ILE A 27 -10.73 42.33 1.94
N VAL A 28 -11.28 42.34 0.73
CA VAL A 28 -11.01 41.30 -0.29
C VAL A 28 -9.53 41.31 -0.69
N ASN A 29 -8.94 42.48 -0.95
CA ASN A 29 -7.51 42.57 -1.25
C ASN A 29 -6.63 42.18 -0.06
N TYR A 30 -6.99 42.60 1.16
CA TYR A 30 -6.25 42.23 2.38
C TYR A 30 -6.33 40.72 2.65
N VAL A 31 -7.51 40.09 2.48
CA VAL A 31 -7.71 38.65 2.62
C VAL A 31 -6.98 37.89 1.51
N LEU A 32 -7.05 38.34 0.25
CA LEU A 32 -6.36 37.70 -0.87
C LEU A 32 -4.83 37.77 -0.78
N HIS A 33 -4.26 38.78 -0.10
CA HIS A 33 -2.80 38.96 -0.01
C HIS A 33 -2.20 38.58 1.34
N ASN A 34 -3.03 38.40 2.39
CA ASN A 34 -2.55 38.06 3.74
C ASN A 34 -3.05 36.72 4.29
N VAL A 35 -3.92 35.96 3.58
CA VAL A 35 -4.16 34.60 3.93
C VAL A 35 -2.97 33.77 3.39
N PRO A 36 -2.15 33.15 4.24
CA PRO A 36 -1.09 32.27 3.76
C PRO A 36 -1.71 31.21 2.82
N ARG A 37 -1.20 31.11 1.60
CA ARG A 37 -1.62 30.06 0.69
C ARG A 37 -1.47 28.71 1.40
N ALA A 38 -2.53 27.89 1.40
CA ALA A 38 -2.46 26.55 1.95
C ALA A 38 -1.32 25.78 1.27
N GLN A 39 -0.48 25.12 2.07
CA GLN A 39 0.56 24.24 1.56
C GLN A 39 -0.10 23.07 0.82
N ARG A 40 0.31 22.80 -0.42
CA ARG A 40 -0.19 21.66 -1.20
C ARG A 40 0.83 20.52 -1.18
N ILE A 41 0.46 19.41 -0.60
CA ILE A 41 1.29 18.22 -0.51
C ILE A 41 0.80 17.17 -1.51
N LEU A 42 1.69 16.75 -2.43
CA LEU A 42 1.46 15.56 -3.23
C LEU A 42 1.81 14.33 -2.41
N LEU A 43 0.87 13.42 -2.20
CA LEU A 43 1.08 12.19 -1.43
C LEU A 43 1.10 10.98 -2.38
N ARG A 44 2.12 10.14 -2.25
CA ARG A 44 2.13 8.86 -2.96
C ARG A 44 1.16 7.88 -2.31
N SER A 45 -0.02 7.77 -2.89
CA SER A 45 -1.12 6.89 -2.44
C SER A 45 -1.91 6.35 -3.64
N GLY A 46 -2.71 5.31 -3.45
CA GLY A 46 -3.53 4.72 -4.51
C GLY A 46 -4.80 5.51 -4.79
N LYS A 47 -5.35 6.15 -3.75
CA LYS A 47 -6.53 7.01 -3.80
C LYS A 47 -6.49 8.02 -2.66
N SER A 48 -7.37 9.01 -2.68
CA SER A 48 -7.68 9.80 -1.49
C SER A 48 -8.44 8.94 -0.46
N PRO A 49 -8.26 9.14 0.85
CA PRO A 49 -9.08 8.48 1.88
C PRO A 49 -10.58 8.74 1.71
N PHE A 50 -10.93 9.86 1.11
CA PHE A 50 -12.32 10.30 0.90
C PHE A 50 -12.94 9.79 -0.42
N ASP A 51 -12.17 9.10 -1.26
CA ASP A 51 -12.71 8.49 -2.47
C ASP A 51 -13.47 7.20 -2.11
N VAL A 52 -14.79 7.26 -2.18
CA VAL A 52 -15.64 6.07 -2.07
C VAL A 52 -15.72 5.42 -3.44
N LEU A 53 -15.09 4.27 -3.56
CA LEU A 53 -15.06 3.48 -4.79
C LEU A 53 -15.81 2.17 -4.58
N SER A 54 -16.57 1.74 -5.59
CA SER A 54 -17.08 0.36 -5.59
C SER A 54 -15.92 -0.65 -5.59
N VAL A 55 -16.20 -1.88 -5.16
CA VAL A 55 -15.20 -2.96 -5.20
C VAL A 55 -14.63 -3.12 -6.61
N GLU A 56 -15.50 -3.07 -7.63
CA GLU A 56 -15.13 -3.22 -9.03
C GLU A 56 -14.16 -2.12 -9.50
N GLU A 57 -14.48 -0.86 -9.21
CA GLU A 57 -13.61 0.26 -9.55
C GLU A 57 -12.27 0.17 -8.83
N ALA A 58 -12.28 -0.18 -7.55
CA ALA A 58 -11.06 -0.35 -6.76
C ALA A 58 -10.14 -1.44 -7.34
N LEU A 59 -10.74 -2.55 -7.82
CA LEU A 59 -9.98 -3.65 -8.43
C LEU A 59 -9.52 -3.37 -9.86
N HIS A 60 -10.31 -2.62 -10.65
CA HIS A 60 -9.93 -2.21 -12.00
C HIS A 60 -8.79 -1.20 -12.00
N ARG A 61 -8.85 -0.20 -11.11
CA ARG A 61 -7.83 0.86 -10.99
C ARG A 61 -6.61 0.43 -10.18
N ASP A 62 -6.64 -0.75 -9.53
CA ASP A 62 -5.61 -1.22 -8.59
C ASP A 62 -5.25 -0.15 -7.53
N VAL A 63 -6.26 0.50 -6.96
CA VAL A 63 -6.05 1.55 -5.94
C VAL A 63 -5.35 1.03 -4.68
N ILE A 64 -5.43 -0.28 -4.42
CA ILE A 64 -4.71 -0.94 -3.32
C ILE A 64 -3.21 -1.14 -3.64
N ALA A 65 -2.76 -0.77 -4.85
CA ALA A 65 -1.38 -0.93 -5.31
C ALA A 65 -0.84 -2.33 -5.02
N THR A 66 -1.57 -3.35 -5.48
CA THR A 66 -1.34 -4.79 -5.30
C THR A 66 -1.55 -5.34 -3.88
N ASN A 67 -1.69 -4.50 -2.85
CA ASN A 67 -1.88 -4.92 -1.46
C ASN A 67 -2.67 -3.88 -0.65
N SER A 68 -3.83 -4.25 -0.10
CA SER A 68 -4.70 -3.34 0.67
C SER A 68 -4.03 -2.72 1.90
N GLY A 69 -3.00 -3.35 2.48
CA GLY A 69 -2.21 -2.76 3.55
C GLY A 69 -1.51 -1.45 3.16
N ASN A 70 -1.34 -1.17 1.85
CA ASN A 70 -0.80 0.09 1.39
C ASN A 70 -1.75 1.27 1.66
N LEU A 71 -3.06 1.03 1.66
CA LEU A 71 -4.04 2.07 1.97
C LEU A 71 -3.94 2.49 3.44
N ILE A 72 -3.73 1.56 4.37
CA ILE A 72 -3.65 1.88 5.81
C ILE A 72 -2.53 2.90 6.08
N PHE A 73 -1.33 2.70 5.52
CA PHE A 73 -0.25 3.64 5.79
C PHE A 73 -0.35 4.92 4.95
N SER A 74 -0.95 4.89 3.77
CA SER A 74 -1.17 6.11 2.98
C SER A 74 -2.27 6.97 3.58
N ASP A 75 -3.35 6.38 4.08
CA ASP A 75 -4.44 7.10 4.73
C ASP A 75 -4.00 7.68 6.07
N ALA A 76 -3.19 6.93 6.85
CA ALA A 76 -2.55 7.48 8.04
C ALA A 76 -1.66 8.69 7.72
N ALA A 77 -0.83 8.58 6.68
CA ALA A 77 0.01 9.70 6.24
C ALA A 77 -0.82 10.90 5.78
N HIS A 78 -1.92 10.66 5.04
CA HIS A 78 -2.84 11.72 4.61
C HIS A 78 -3.43 12.45 5.83
N LYS A 79 -4.05 11.69 6.76
CA LYS A 79 -4.64 12.26 7.99
C LYS A 79 -3.64 13.06 8.79
N ILE A 80 -2.43 12.51 9.00
CA ILE A 80 -1.39 13.17 9.79
C ILE A 80 -0.97 14.51 9.15
N LEU A 81 -0.89 14.58 7.82
CA LEU A 81 -0.43 15.76 7.09
C LEU A 81 -1.55 16.77 6.80
N GLU A 82 -2.82 16.38 6.90
CA GLU A 82 -3.95 17.28 6.69
C GLU A 82 -4.12 18.22 7.89
N THR A 83 -3.97 19.53 7.65
CA THR A 83 -4.15 20.60 8.65
C THR A 83 -4.99 21.70 8.03
N PRO A 84 -5.54 22.64 8.83
CA PRO A 84 -6.29 23.79 8.27
C PRO A 84 -5.50 24.61 7.24
N GLY A 85 -4.17 24.50 7.24
CA GLY A 85 -3.29 25.18 6.29
C GLY A 85 -2.63 24.27 5.27
N THR A 86 -3.08 23.01 5.11
CA THR A 86 -2.46 22.02 4.22
C THR A 86 -3.52 21.24 3.46
N GLU A 87 -3.39 21.21 2.13
CA GLU A 87 -4.17 20.34 1.22
C GLU A 87 -3.31 19.14 0.84
N VAL A 88 -3.80 17.91 1.06
CA VAL A 88 -3.10 16.68 0.70
C VAL A 88 -3.78 16.03 -0.51
N VAL A 89 -3.03 15.80 -1.58
CA VAL A 89 -3.54 15.26 -2.85
C VAL A 89 -2.88 13.92 -3.19
N SER A 90 -3.69 12.91 -3.48
CA SER A 90 -3.20 11.59 -3.94
C SER A 90 -2.59 11.68 -5.34
N ASN A 91 -1.42 11.04 -5.56
CA ASN A 91 -0.82 10.92 -6.89
C ASN A 91 -1.29 9.68 -7.68
N GLU A 92 -2.22 8.88 -7.13
CA GLU A 92 -2.72 7.63 -7.72
C GLU A 92 -1.60 6.66 -8.16
N MET A 93 -0.53 6.59 -7.37
CA MET A 93 0.70 5.80 -7.65
C MET A 93 1.43 6.19 -8.95
N ARG A 94 1.09 7.32 -9.57
CA ARG A 94 1.74 7.80 -10.81
C ARG A 94 3.17 8.25 -10.53
N THR A 95 4.07 7.88 -11.42
CA THR A 95 5.51 8.19 -11.30
C THR A 95 6.13 8.59 -12.63
N GLU A 96 5.35 9.25 -13.51
CA GLU A 96 5.81 9.71 -14.81
C GLU A 96 6.75 10.91 -14.66
N VAL A 97 7.96 10.78 -15.23
CA VAL A 97 8.96 11.85 -15.21
C VAL A 97 8.48 13.11 -15.93
N ALA A 98 7.61 12.94 -16.94
CA ALA A 98 7.02 14.06 -17.69
C ALA A 98 6.13 14.97 -16.81
N ALA A 99 5.63 14.46 -15.68
CA ALA A 99 4.82 15.26 -14.75
C ALA A 99 5.65 16.16 -13.82
N ALA A 100 6.99 16.09 -13.85
CA ALA A 100 7.85 16.77 -12.88
C ALA A 100 7.66 18.29 -12.86
N GLU A 101 7.54 18.95 -14.02
CA GLU A 101 7.35 20.42 -14.07
C GLU A 101 6.00 20.81 -13.46
N ARG A 102 4.93 20.12 -13.82
CA ARG A 102 3.62 20.34 -13.23
C ARG A 102 3.63 20.14 -11.70
N ILE A 103 4.32 19.08 -11.21
CA ILE A 103 4.46 18.82 -9.78
C ILE A 103 5.21 19.98 -9.10
N ASN A 104 6.29 20.49 -9.71
CA ASN A 104 7.04 21.63 -9.18
C ASN A 104 6.23 22.95 -9.12
N GLU A 105 5.25 23.11 -10.01
CA GLU A 105 4.41 24.31 -10.08
C GLU A 105 3.19 24.23 -9.15
N GLU A 106 2.61 23.04 -9.00
CA GLU A 106 1.34 22.85 -8.31
C GLU A 106 1.50 22.50 -6.82
N TYR A 107 2.65 21.94 -6.40
CA TYR A 107 2.84 21.38 -5.05
C TYR A 107 4.05 21.99 -4.34
N ASP A 108 3.96 22.05 -3.02
CA ASP A 108 5.01 22.56 -2.13
C ASP A 108 5.89 21.44 -1.54
N ALA A 109 5.42 20.18 -1.57
CA ALA A 109 6.18 19.01 -1.18
C ALA A 109 5.64 17.73 -1.85
N PHE A 110 6.50 16.73 -2.02
CA PHE A 110 6.12 15.37 -2.40
C PHE A 110 6.44 14.39 -1.27
N VAL A 111 5.42 13.86 -0.62
CA VAL A 111 5.56 12.87 0.45
C VAL A 111 5.37 11.47 -0.10
N VAL A 112 6.31 10.59 0.21
CA VAL A 112 6.47 9.27 -0.40
C VAL A 112 6.46 8.18 0.68
N PRO A 113 5.27 7.73 1.13
CA PRO A 113 5.17 6.54 1.96
C PRO A 113 5.67 5.32 1.18
N LEU A 114 6.64 4.60 1.76
CA LEU A 114 7.21 3.39 1.15
C LEU A 114 7.29 2.28 2.20
N ALA A 115 6.81 1.08 1.83
CA ALA A 115 6.85 -0.05 2.76
C ALA A 115 8.16 -0.85 2.63
N ASN A 116 8.36 -1.55 1.51
CA ASN A 116 9.46 -2.48 1.27
C ASN A 116 10.09 -2.23 -0.10
N ALA A 117 10.52 -1.00 -0.34
CA ALA A 117 11.04 -0.59 -1.64
C ALA A 117 12.46 -1.12 -1.92
N PHE A 118 13.26 -1.39 -0.88
CA PHE A 118 14.61 -1.92 -1.08
C PHE A 118 14.56 -3.45 -1.20
N ARG A 119 14.15 -3.91 -2.39
CA ARG A 119 14.11 -5.33 -2.80
C ARG A 119 14.30 -5.46 -4.31
N PRO A 120 14.88 -6.57 -4.82
CA PRO A 120 15.12 -6.77 -6.27
C PRO A 120 13.86 -6.62 -7.11
N SER A 121 12.71 -7.15 -6.68
CA SER A 121 11.46 -7.08 -7.45
C SER A 121 10.88 -5.65 -7.57
N PHE A 122 11.30 -4.70 -6.73
CA PHE A 122 10.86 -3.30 -6.81
C PHE A 122 11.90 -2.39 -7.47
N GLU A 123 13.06 -2.87 -7.85
CA GLU A 123 14.13 -2.06 -8.44
C GLU A 123 13.65 -1.21 -9.65
N PRO A 124 12.81 -1.73 -10.59
CA PRO A 124 12.28 -0.89 -11.66
C PRO A 124 11.46 0.29 -11.17
N GLY A 125 10.65 0.09 -10.11
CA GLY A 125 9.88 1.15 -9.45
C GLY A 125 10.78 2.17 -8.76
N LEU A 126 11.83 1.70 -8.07
CA LEU A 126 12.82 2.54 -7.42
C LEU A 126 13.53 3.46 -8.43
N LYS A 127 13.96 2.90 -9.57
CA LYS A 127 14.58 3.66 -10.67
C LYS A 127 13.64 4.70 -11.30
N ARG A 128 12.33 4.41 -11.38
CA ARG A 128 11.34 5.40 -11.86
C ARG A 128 11.19 6.55 -10.87
N LEU A 129 11.01 6.23 -9.57
CA LEU A 129 10.96 7.24 -8.51
C LEU A 129 12.21 8.11 -8.49
N THR A 130 13.40 7.52 -8.54
CA THR A 130 14.68 8.25 -8.59
C THR A 130 14.72 9.24 -9.73
N ARG A 131 14.29 8.84 -10.93
CA ARG A 131 14.27 9.74 -12.10
C ARG A 131 13.27 10.88 -11.95
N LEU A 132 12.10 10.63 -11.36
CA LEU A 132 11.12 11.67 -11.05
C LEU A 132 11.69 12.65 -10.02
N ILE A 133 12.16 12.14 -8.87
CA ILE A 133 12.72 12.94 -7.76
C ILE A 133 13.87 13.83 -8.24
N GLY A 134 14.75 13.31 -9.08
CA GLY A 134 15.86 14.07 -9.66
C GLY A 134 15.44 15.27 -10.52
N ARG A 135 14.18 15.34 -10.96
CA ARG A 135 13.60 16.48 -11.69
C ARG A 135 12.79 17.42 -10.79
N LEU A 136 12.48 17.00 -9.57
CA LEU A 136 11.74 17.85 -8.64
C LEU A 136 12.66 18.92 -8.03
N ARG A 137 12.10 20.10 -7.79
CA ARG A 137 12.73 21.22 -7.09
C ARG A 137 12.14 21.43 -5.68
N ILE A 138 11.00 20.82 -5.41
CA ILE A 138 10.31 20.83 -4.12
C ILE A 138 10.90 19.78 -3.17
N PRO A 139 10.72 19.92 -1.85
CA PRO A 139 11.04 18.89 -0.86
C PRO A 139 10.42 17.54 -1.19
N VAL A 140 11.18 16.45 -0.95
CA VAL A 140 10.72 15.07 -1.12
C VAL A 140 10.98 14.29 0.17
N VAL A 141 9.94 13.91 0.88
CA VAL A 141 10.04 13.26 2.19
C VAL A 141 9.58 11.82 2.12
N VAL A 142 10.46 10.88 2.44
CA VAL A 142 10.17 9.43 2.44
C VAL A 142 9.74 8.97 3.82
N LEU A 143 8.61 8.28 3.90
CA LEU A 143 8.07 7.77 5.16
C LEU A 143 8.18 6.24 5.23
N GLY A 144 9.03 5.74 6.14
CA GLY A 144 9.06 4.36 6.59
C GLY A 144 9.51 3.33 5.56
N VAL A 145 10.51 3.67 4.70
CA VAL A 145 11.07 2.70 3.75
C VAL A 145 11.81 1.58 4.46
N GLY A 146 11.70 0.34 3.94
CA GLY A 146 12.34 -0.85 4.51
C GLY A 146 13.11 -1.68 3.49
N ALA A 147 14.17 -2.33 3.96
CA ALA A 147 14.98 -3.29 3.24
C ALA A 147 14.49 -4.71 3.46
N GLN A 148 14.25 -5.46 2.38
CA GLN A 148 13.68 -6.81 2.46
C GLN A 148 14.70 -7.92 2.21
N THR A 149 15.02 -8.65 3.27
CA THR A 149 15.83 -9.87 3.25
C THR A 149 15.09 -11.00 4.01
N GLY A 150 15.76 -12.12 4.26
CA GLY A 150 15.26 -13.16 5.18
C GLY A 150 15.36 -12.73 6.65
N LEU A 151 14.84 -13.57 7.54
CA LEU A 151 14.82 -13.35 9.00
C LEU A 151 16.22 -13.31 9.64
N SER A 152 17.26 -13.69 8.93
CA SER A 152 18.67 -13.60 9.37
C SER A 152 19.30 -12.23 9.16
N TYR A 153 18.57 -11.26 8.58
CA TYR A 153 19.09 -9.93 8.26
C TYR A 153 20.35 -9.92 7.36
N ASN A 154 20.49 -10.93 6.49
CA ASN A 154 21.64 -11.01 5.59
C ASN A 154 21.48 -10.01 4.41
N PRO A 155 22.29 -8.95 4.34
CA PRO A 155 22.19 -7.92 3.30
C PRO A 155 22.69 -8.38 1.93
N ALA A 156 23.31 -9.56 1.81
CA ALA A 156 23.86 -10.05 0.54
C ALA A 156 22.82 -10.10 -0.59
N ARG A 157 21.55 -10.33 -0.25
CA ARG A 157 20.43 -10.31 -1.22
C ARG A 157 20.14 -8.92 -1.81
N LEU A 158 20.62 -7.87 -1.18
CA LEU A 158 20.42 -6.47 -1.62
C LEU A 158 21.56 -5.98 -2.49
N LYS A 159 22.73 -6.66 -2.49
CA LYS A 159 23.90 -6.26 -3.31
C LYS A 159 23.56 -5.96 -4.78
N PRO A 160 22.73 -6.76 -5.49
CA PRO A 160 22.41 -6.48 -6.89
C PRO A 160 21.71 -5.13 -7.13
N ILE A 161 20.96 -4.63 -6.14
CA ILE A 161 20.19 -3.38 -6.22
C ILE A 161 20.85 -2.21 -5.50
N GLU A 162 21.99 -2.42 -4.85
CA GLU A 162 22.70 -1.39 -4.07
C GLU A 162 22.96 -0.10 -4.88
N PRO A 163 23.39 -0.15 -6.16
CA PRO A 163 23.54 1.07 -6.95
C PRO A 163 22.22 1.85 -7.10
N SER A 164 21.09 1.14 -7.26
CA SER A 164 19.78 1.76 -7.40
C SER A 164 19.26 2.34 -6.06
N VAL A 165 19.55 1.67 -4.93
CA VAL A 165 19.25 2.18 -3.60
C VAL A 165 20.07 3.44 -3.32
N ARG A 166 21.37 3.42 -3.59
CA ARG A 166 22.28 4.57 -3.44
C ARG A 166 21.75 5.78 -4.22
N ALA A 167 21.45 5.60 -5.50
CA ALA A 167 20.94 6.66 -6.36
C ALA A 167 19.60 7.23 -5.84
N PHE A 168 18.71 6.38 -5.34
CA PHE A 168 17.44 6.80 -4.75
C PHE A 168 17.64 7.61 -3.47
N VAL A 169 18.42 7.11 -2.53
CA VAL A 169 18.66 7.78 -1.25
C VAL A 169 19.37 9.11 -1.45
N SER A 170 20.37 9.19 -2.35
CA SER A 170 21.02 10.46 -2.69
C SER A 170 20.01 11.46 -3.25
N ALA A 171 19.16 11.06 -4.21
CA ALA A 171 18.16 11.95 -4.80
C ALA A 171 17.13 12.46 -3.75
N VAL A 172 16.78 11.64 -2.76
CA VAL A 172 15.91 12.03 -1.64
C VAL A 172 16.63 13.04 -0.74
N LEU A 173 17.86 12.74 -0.30
CA LEU A 173 18.64 13.61 0.60
C LEU A 173 19.03 14.94 -0.05
N ASP A 174 19.09 15.01 -1.38
CA ASP A 174 19.22 16.30 -2.09
C ASP A 174 17.99 17.21 -1.92
N ARG A 175 16.87 16.70 -1.38
CA ARG A 175 15.56 17.37 -1.30
C ARG A 175 14.94 17.32 0.11
N SER A 176 15.55 16.64 1.07
CA SER A 176 15.05 16.49 2.45
C SER A 176 16.18 16.50 3.45
N ALA A 177 15.88 16.87 4.69
CA ALA A 177 16.86 16.88 5.78
C ALA A 177 17.30 15.45 6.15
N SER A 178 16.40 14.47 6.04
CA SER A 178 16.68 13.08 6.35
C SER A 178 15.71 12.13 5.65
N ILE A 179 16.07 10.84 5.57
CA ILE A 179 15.18 9.79 5.07
C ILE A 179 14.61 8.96 6.21
N GLY A 180 13.27 8.84 6.27
CA GLY A 180 12.57 8.04 7.28
C GLY A 180 12.56 6.56 6.93
N VAL A 181 13.16 5.72 7.78
CA VAL A 181 13.23 4.27 7.60
C VAL A 181 12.38 3.52 8.60
N ARG A 182 12.08 2.26 8.28
CA ARG A 182 11.17 1.41 9.02
C ARG A 182 11.73 0.88 10.34
N GLY A 183 13.04 0.64 10.40
CA GLY A 183 13.67 0.05 11.58
C GLY A 183 15.19 0.01 11.45
N GLU A 184 15.84 -0.48 12.51
CA GLU A 184 17.28 -0.50 12.69
C GLU A 184 18.05 -1.27 11.61
N PHE A 185 17.47 -2.34 11.07
CA PHE A 185 18.12 -3.09 10.00
C PHE A 185 18.29 -2.24 8.73
N THR A 186 17.26 -1.49 8.37
CA THR A 186 17.31 -0.61 7.19
C THR A 186 18.22 0.58 7.45
N GLU A 187 18.19 1.18 8.64
CA GLU A 187 19.11 2.23 9.06
C GLU A 187 20.57 1.76 8.95
N LYS A 188 20.89 0.61 9.57
CA LYS A 188 22.24 0.04 9.49
C LYS A 188 22.67 -0.20 8.05
N TYR A 189 21.79 -0.74 7.21
CA TYR A 189 22.09 -0.99 5.79
C TYR A 189 22.46 0.30 5.05
N LEU A 190 21.74 1.40 5.28
CA LEU A 190 22.05 2.70 4.67
C LEU A 190 23.32 3.32 5.28
N ASN A 191 23.54 3.17 6.59
CA ASN A 191 24.75 3.62 7.27
C ASN A 191 26.01 2.90 6.75
N ASP A 192 25.93 1.60 6.50
CA ASP A 192 26.99 0.79 5.89
C ASP A 192 27.30 1.26 4.44
N MET A 193 26.33 1.85 3.75
CA MET A 193 26.51 2.50 2.45
C MET A 193 27.06 3.93 2.54
N GLY A 194 27.28 4.48 3.74
CA GLY A 194 27.86 5.81 3.97
C GLY A 194 26.85 6.93 4.18
N PHE A 195 25.53 6.69 4.17
CA PHE A 195 24.53 7.69 4.50
C PHE A 195 24.44 7.89 6.01
N ARG A 196 24.18 9.15 6.47
CA ARG A 196 24.08 9.50 7.89
C ARG A 196 22.74 10.15 8.25
N ASP A 197 22.13 10.83 7.31
CA ASP A 197 20.85 11.50 7.50
C ASP A 197 19.69 10.48 7.33
N VAL A 198 19.69 9.47 8.22
CA VAL A 198 18.76 8.35 8.24
C VAL A 198 18.11 8.29 9.62
N GLU A 199 16.76 8.29 9.65
CA GLU A 199 16.01 8.28 10.91
C GLU A 199 15.06 7.09 10.97
N VAL A 200 15.08 6.35 12.08
CA VAL A 200 14.11 5.28 12.33
C VAL A 200 12.81 5.88 12.84
N ILE A 201 11.79 5.85 11.99
CA ILE A 201 10.47 6.40 12.27
C ILE A 201 9.34 5.35 12.25
N GLY A 202 9.65 4.11 11.89
CA GLY A 202 8.66 3.05 11.78
C GLY A 202 7.75 3.18 10.56
N CYS A 203 6.44 3.07 10.78
CA CYS A 203 5.41 3.19 9.75
C CYS A 203 4.33 4.17 10.21
N PRO A 204 3.90 5.14 9.40
CA PRO A 204 2.88 6.11 9.79
C PRO A 204 1.55 5.47 10.21
N SER A 205 1.25 4.25 9.77
CA SER A 205 -0.01 3.57 10.06
C SER A 205 -0.34 3.48 11.56
N LEU A 206 0.64 3.18 12.43
CA LEU A 206 0.38 3.11 13.88
C LEU A 206 0.16 4.49 14.52
N PHE A 207 0.49 5.56 13.85
CA PHE A 207 0.28 6.94 14.31
C PHE A 207 -1.01 7.58 13.77
N MET A 208 -1.89 6.78 13.15
CA MET A 208 -3.16 7.24 12.58
C MET A 208 -4.02 7.99 13.63
N TYR A 209 -3.96 7.60 14.89
CA TYR A 209 -4.70 8.22 15.99
C TYR A 209 -3.81 9.02 16.96
N GLY A 210 -2.61 9.43 16.50
CA GLY A 210 -1.70 10.26 17.27
C GLY A 210 -0.91 9.47 18.30
N LYS A 211 -0.71 10.08 19.47
CA LYS A 211 0.10 9.53 20.56
C LYS A 211 -0.56 8.40 21.36
N GLU A 212 -1.86 8.20 21.18
CA GLU A 212 -2.61 7.18 21.91
C GLU A 212 -2.87 5.96 21.04
N LEU A 213 -2.52 4.80 21.55
CA LEU A 213 -2.82 3.51 20.95
C LEU A 213 -3.52 2.63 21.99
N ALA A 214 -4.85 2.60 21.93
CA ALA A 214 -5.69 1.88 22.89
C ALA A 214 -5.90 0.43 22.43
N VAL A 215 -5.03 -0.47 22.85
CA VAL A 215 -5.16 -1.92 22.60
C VAL A 215 -5.19 -2.67 23.90
N GLN A 216 -6.22 -3.50 24.08
CA GLN A 216 -6.34 -4.31 25.31
C GLN A 216 -7.02 -5.65 25.07
N LYS A 217 -6.63 -6.66 25.84
CA LYS A 217 -7.32 -7.95 25.86
C LYS A 217 -8.68 -7.79 26.52
N ARG A 218 -9.74 -8.20 25.83
CA ARG A 218 -11.13 -8.14 26.34
C ARG A 218 -11.52 -9.36 27.17
N THR A 219 -10.83 -10.47 26.91
CA THR A 219 -11.03 -11.76 27.58
C THR A 219 -9.70 -12.22 28.19
N GLN A 220 -9.76 -13.01 29.25
CA GLN A 220 -8.54 -13.59 29.85
C GLN A 220 -7.93 -14.66 28.94
N GLU A 221 -8.76 -15.45 28.29
CA GLU A 221 -8.36 -16.53 27.39
C GLU A 221 -9.24 -16.58 26.13
N LEU A 222 -8.74 -17.18 25.07
CA LEU A 222 -9.53 -17.49 23.86
C LEU A 222 -10.25 -18.83 24.05
N THR A 223 -11.53 -18.84 23.73
CA THR A 223 -12.41 -20.02 23.75
C THR A 223 -12.85 -20.40 22.34
N GLY A 224 -13.55 -21.53 22.20
CA GLY A 224 -14.16 -21.93 20.93
C GLY A 224 -15.15 -20.90 20.36
N GLY A 225 -15.72 -20.02 21.21
CA GLY A 225 -16.61 -18.93 20.79
C GLY A 225 -15.90 -17.67 20.32
N SER A 226 -14.61 -17.53 20.57
CA SER A 226 -13.85 -16.32 20.25
C SER A 226 -13.80 -16.03 18.74
N ARG A 227 -13.90 -14.74 18.39
CA ARG A 227 -13.76 -14.24 17.03
C ARG A 227 -12.28 -13.93 16.76
N ILE A 228 -11.67 -14.67 15.86
CA ILE A 228 -10.25 -14.58 15.57
C ILE A 228 -10.03 -14.19 14.11
N ALA A 229 -9.24 -13.14 13.85
CA ALA A 229 -8.77 -12.79 12.51
C ALA A 229 -7.42 -13.44 12.24
N VAL A 230 -7.26 -14.10 11.10
CA VAL A 230 -5.98 -14.63 10.65
C VAL A 230 -5.62 -14.08 9.29
N ASN A 231 -4.34 -13.82 9.05
CA ASN A 231 -3.84 -13.34 7.79
C ASN A 231 -2.55 -14.07 7.36
N GLY A 232 -2.34 -14.17 6.06
CA GLY A 232 -1.16 -14.87 5.53
C GLY A 232 -0.71 -14.32 4.17
N SER A 233 0.60 -14.34 3.93
CA SER A 233 1.13 -14.11 2.60
C SER A 233 1.22 -15.42 1.81
N HIS A 234 1.11 -15.35 0.47
CA HIS A 234 1.28 -16.53 -0.39
C HIS A 234 2.61 -17.26 -0.14
N SER A 235 3.69 -16.53 0.12
CA SER A 235 4.99 -17.12 0.44
C SER A 235 5.02 -17.80 1.80
N ALA A 236 4.36 -17.26 2.81
CA ALA A 236 4.26 -17.86 4.14
C ALA A 236 3.42 -19.14 4.10
N VAL A 237 2.32 -19.14 3.36
CA VAL A 237 1.48 -20.32 3.16
C VAL A 237 2.25 -21.42 2.44
N ARG A 238 2.89 -21.13 1.31
CA ARG A 238 3.55 -22.16 0.49
C ARG A 238 4.87 -22.71 1.07
N ARG A 239 5.61 -21.92 1.85
CA ARG A 239 7.01 -22.23 2.20
C ARG A 239 7.29 -22.29 3.69
N LEU A 240 6.42 -21.74 4.52
CA LEU A 240 6.69 -21.55 5.94
C LEU A 240 5.64 -22.22 6.84
N GLY A 241 4.79 -23.07 6.30
CA GLY A 241 3.81 -23.86 7.07
C GLY A 241 2.62 -23.06 7.61
N MET A 242 2.39 -21.83 7.12
CA MET A 242 1.25 -21.02 7.55
C MET A 242 -0.09 -21.67 7.18
N ASP A 243 -0.17 -22.44 6.12
CA ASP A 243 -1.31 -23.26 5.72
C ASP A 243 -1.75 -24.22 6.83
N ARG A 244 -0.79 -24.91 7.47
CA ARG A 244 -1.06 -25.83 8.58
C ARG A 244 -1.57 -25.10 9.82
N ILE A 245 -0.96 -23.95 10.13
CA ILE A 245 -1.41 -23.12 11.26
C ILE A 245 -2.86 -22.63 11.03
N ILE A 246 -3.17 -22.15 9.83
CA ILE A 246 -4.52 -21.70 9.46
C ILE A 246 -5.52 -22.87 9.55
N SER A 247 -5.18 -24.03 8.99
CA SER A 247 -6.09 -25.19 8.99
C SER A 247 -6.40 -25.70 10.40
N ARG A 248 -5.40 -25.76 11.29
CA ARG A 248 -5.60 -26.14 12.70
C ARG A 248 -6.44 -25.12 13.46
N ALA A 249 -6.13 -23.82 13.27
CA ALA A 249 -6.91 -22.78 13.89
C ALA A 249 -8.37 -22.80 13.39
N HIS A 250 -8.60 -23.03 12.10
CA HIS A 250 -9.94 -23.14 11.52
C HIS A 250 -10.74 -24.31 12.12
N ALA A 251 -10.09 -25.47 12.33
CA ALA A 251 -10.73 -26.62 12.94
C ALA A 251 -11.12 -26.39 14.42
N ARG A 252 -10.35 -25.55 15.14
CA ARG A 252 -10.58 -25.30 16.57
C ARG A 252 -11.50 -24.11 16.85
N TYR A 253 -11.49 -23.07 16.00
CA TYR A 253 -12.22 -21.83 16.22
C TYR A 253 -13.26 -21.60 15.10
N PRO A 254 -14.54 -21.96 15.33
CA PRO A 254 -15.59 -21.79 14.33
C PRO A 254 -15.77 -20.36 13.82
N ASN A 255 -15.45 -19.36 14.64
CA ASN A 255 -15.56 -17.94 14.32
C ASN A 255 -14.24 -17.34 13.75
N LEU A 256 -13.30 -18.21 13.34
CA LEU A 256 -12.07 -17.76 12.65
C LEU A 256 -12.42 -17.18 11.27
N ARG A 257 -11.84 -16.03 10.96
CA ARG A 257 -11.94 -15.39 9.65
C ARG A 257 -10.55 -15.13 9.05
N PHE A 258 -10.36 -15.48 7.81
CA PHE A 258 -9.15 -15.12 7.05
C PHE A 258 -9.32 -13.77 6.38
N ILE A 259 -8.32 -12.89 6.55
CA ILE A 259 -8.26 -11.58 5.90
C ILE A 259 -7.17 -11.60 4.82
N GLY A 260 -7.59 -11.73 3.57
CA GLY A 260 -6.72 -11.60 2.40
C GLY A 260 -6.36 -10.12 2.15
N GLN A 261 -5.23 -9.87 1.49
CA GLN A 261 -4.75 -8.51 1.29
C GLN A 261 -4.23 -8.23 -0.12
N ASN A 262 -4.02 -9.26 -0.96
CA ASN A 262 -3.50 -9.03 -2.30
C ASN A 262 -4.63 -8.70 -3.27
N LEU A 263 -4.29 -7.97 -4.33
CA LEU A 263 -5.22 -7.73 -5.44
C LEU A 263 -5.74 -9.04 -6.04
N SER A 264 -4.86 -10.07 -6.15
CA SER A 264 -5.27 -11.40 -6.60
C SER A 264 -6.28 -12.06 -5.66
N ASP A 265 -6.13 -11.88 -4.32
CA ASP A 265 -7.11 -12.39 -3.34
C ASP A 265 -8.49 -11.74 -3.57
N ALA A 266 -8.52 -10.43 -3.73
CA ALA A 266 -9.76 -9.68 -3.95
C ALA A 266 -10.43 -10.04 -5.29
N ARG A 267 -9.65 -10.13 -6.37
CA ARG A 267 -10.14 -10.56 -7.70
C ARG A 267 -10.68 -11.98 -7.67
N GLN A 268 -10.04 -12.87 -6.92
CA GLN A 268 -10.48 -14.24 -6.76
C GLN A 268 -11.82 -14.32 -6.01
N LEU A 269 -11.96 -13.57 -4.91
CA LEU A 269 -13.22 -13.50 -4.17
C LEU A 269 -14.34 -12.90 -5.00
N HIS A 270 -14.08 -11.75 -5.64
CA HIS A 270 -15.08 -11.00 -6.36
C HIS A 270 -15.42 -11.60 -7.73
N TRP A 271 -14.41 -11.97 -8.53
CA TRP A 271 -14.60 -12.46 -9.91
C TRP A 271 -14.28 -13.95 -10.13
N ARG A 272 -13.79 -14.67 -9.10
CA ARG A 272 -13.21 -16.01 -9.24
C ARG A 272 -12.04 -16.05 -10.23
N ASP A 273 -11.25 -14.99 -10.29
CA ASP A 273 -10.10 -14.91 -11.17
C ASP A 273 -8.92 -15.71 -10.62
N LEU A 274 -8.59 -16.80 -11.28
CA LEU A 274 -7.45 -17.67 -10.98
C LEU A 274 -6.26 -17.47 -11.93
N SER A 275 -6.26 -16.40 -12.73
CA SER A 275 -5.20 -16.16 -13.73
C SER A 275 -3.84 -15.83 -13.11
N ASP A 276 -3.81 -15.28 -11.88
CA ASP A 276 -2.57 -15.11 -11.13
C ASP A 276 -2.10 -16.46 -10.57
N PRO A 277 -0.85 -16.89 -10.85
CA PRO A 277 -0.30 -18.13 -10.29
C PRO A 277 -0.35 -18.21 -8.76
N ASN A 278 -0.37 -17.09 -8.06
CA ASN A 278 -0.55 -17.06 -6.62
C ASN A 278 -2.00 -17.30 -6.22
N ALA A 279 -2.97 -16.88 -7.03
CA ALA A 279 -4.39 -17.14 -6.81
C ALA A 279 -4.73 -18.64 -6.99
N ALA A 280 -3.98 -19.36 -7.80
CA ALA A 280 -4.15 -20.81 -8.03
C ALA A 280 -3.65 -21.70 -6.88
N VAL A 281 -3.17 -21.14 -5.76
CA VAL A 281 -2.69 -21.90 -4.60
C VAL A 281 -3.86 -22.38 -3.76
N THR A 282 -4.21 -23.66 -3.86
CA THR A 282 -5.35 -24.29 -3.17
C THR A 282 -5.27 -24.25 -1.65
N ALA A 283 -4.07 -24.18 -1.08
CA ALA A 283 -3.85 -24.00 0.35
C ALA A 283 -4.16 -22.57 0.86
N MET A 284 -4.38 -21.60 -0.05
CA MET A 284 -4.82 -20.27 0.35
C MET A 284 -6.30 -20.26 0.67
N PRO A 285 -6.73 -19.73 1.82
CA PRO A 285 -8.16 -19.61 2.16
C PRO A 285 -9.01 -18.84 1.14
N THR A 286 -8.38 -18.01 0.32
CA THR A 286 -9.04 -17.28 -0.77
C THR A 286 -9.35 -18.18 -1.98
N HIS A 287 -8.79 -19.38 -2.08
CA HIS A 287 -9.07 -20.31 -3.18
C HIS A 287 -10.47 -20.93 -3.04
N PRO A 288 -11.27 -21.05 -4.13
CA PRO A 288 -12.62 -21.60 -4.07
C PRO A 288 -12.73 -23.02 -3.50
N ASP A 289 -11.67 -23.83 -3.63
CA ASP A 289 -11.64 -25.19 -3.08
C ASP A 289 -11.32 -25.25 -1.58
N HIS A 290 -10.89 -24.13 -1.00
CA HIS A 290 -10.57 -24.10 0.43
C HIS A 290 -11.86 -24.11 1.29
N PRO A 291 -11.92 -24.86 2.41
CA PRO A 291 -13.10 -24.88 3.27
C PRO A 291 -13.56 -23.50 3.74
N MET A 292 -12.64 -22.65 4.19
CA MET A 292 -12.97 -21.29 4.66
C MET A 292 -13.62 -20.42 3.58
N TYR A 293 -13.29 -20.61 2.29
CA TYR A 293 -13.95 -19.92 1.19
C TYR A 293 -15.43 -20.35 1.11
N ARG A 294 -15.68 -21.66 1.14
CA ARG A 294 -17.04 -22.22 1.04
C ARG A 294 -17.91 -21.91 2.25
N GLU A 295 -17.29 -21.71 3.41
CA GLU A 295 -17.95 -21.33 4.67
C GLU A 295 -18.12 -19.82 4.84
N ASP A 296 -17.82 -19.02 3.82
CA ASP A 296 -17.88 -17.54 3.88
C ASP A 296 -16.99 -16.92 4.97
N LYS A 297 -15.89 -17.56 5.31
CA LYS A 297 -14.94 -17.13 6.36
C LYS A 297 -13.75 -16.33 5.81
N VAL A 298 -13.86 -15.78 4.60
CA VAL A 298 -12.78 -15.00 3.96
C VAL A 298 -13.27 -13.61 3.63
N ARG A 299 -12.41 -12.62 3.88
CA ARG A 299 -12.66 -11.21 3.50
C ARG A 299 -11.43 -10.59 2.89
N VAL A 300 -11.62 -9.63 1.99
CA VAL A 300 -10.61 -8.67 1.54
C VAL A 300 -11.23 -7.28 1.58
N TYR A 301 -10.50 -6.29 2.06
CA TYR A 301 -10.97 -4.92 2.15
C TYR A 301 -10.28 -4.07 1.09
N VAL A 302 -11.04 -3.21 0.44
CA VAL A 302 -10.56 -2.22 -0.53
C VAL A 302 -10.53 -0.81 0.08
N ASP A 303 -10.89 -0.72 1.37
CA ASP A 303 -10.87 0.50 2.16
C ASP A 303 -10.41 0.24 3.60
N PRO A 304 -9.55 1.10 4.19
CA PRO A 304 -9.10 0.95 5.58
C PRO A 304 -10.19 1.16 6.63
N VAL A 305 -11.19 2.03 6.34
CA VAL A 305 -12.25 2.36 7.32
C VAL A 305 -13.05 1.11 7.66
N THR A 306 -13.64 0.48 6.63
CA THR A 306 -14.43 -0.75 6.84
C THR A 306 -13.59 -1.91 7.35
N TRP A 307 -12.28 -1.94 7.01
CA TRP A 307 -11.39 -2.98 7.52
C TRP A 307 -11.13 -2.83 9.02
N ILE A 308 -10.79 -1.64 9.49
CA ILE A 308 -10.52 -1.35 10.90
C ILE A 308 -11.81 -1.53 11.71
N ASP A 309 -12.95 -1.05 11.19
CA ASP A 309 -14.24 -1.15 11.89
C ASP A 309 -14.68 -2.61 12.07
N ASP A 310 -14.56 -3.47 11.03
CA ASP A 310 -14.91 -4.89 11.16
C ASP A 310 -14.02 -5.62 12.19
N LEU A 311 -12.74 -5.20 12.32
CA LEU A 311 -11.82 -5.81 13.27
C LEU A 311 -12.08 -5.41 14.73
N ARG A 312 -12.87 -4.37 15.00
CA ARG A 312 -13.27 -3.97 16.36
C ARG A 312 -14.03 -5.07 17.10
N ASP A 313 -14.71 -5.92 16.35
CA ASP A 313 -15.49 -7.02 16.93
C ASP A 313 -14.70 -8.30 17.18
N PHE A 314 -13.40 -8.32 16.89
CA PHE A 314 -12.57 -9.50 17.07
C PHE A 314 -11.86 -9.48 18.42
N ASP A 315 -11.64 -10.67 18.98
CA ASP A 315 -10.93 -10.85 20.24
C ASP A 315 -9.42 -10.88 20.03
N PHE A 316 -8.98 -11.34 18.84
CA PHE A 316 -7.57 -11.49 18.53
C PHE A 316 -7.30 -11.50 17.02
N SER A 317 -6.12 -11.01 16.63
CA SER A 317 -5.59 -11.14 15.26
C SER A 317 -4.20 -11.76 15.27
N PHE A 318 -3.92 -12.64 14.31
CA PHE A 318 -2.56 -13.14 14.12
C PHE A 318 -2.25 -13.44 12.65
N GLY A 319 -0.96 -13.48 12.32
CA GLY A 319 -0.55 -13.88 10.98
C GLY A 319 0.69 -13.18 10.45
N SER A 320 1.03 -13.47 9.19
CA SER A 320 2.30 -13.03 8.60
C SER A 320 2.24 -11.68 7.86
N ARG A 321 1.09 -11.04 7.80
CA ARG A 321 0.90 -9.73 7.17
C ARG A 321 0.90 -8.63 8.20
N ILE A 322 1.94 -7.77 8.16
CA ILE A 322 2.11 -6.72 9.17
C ILE A 322 0.92 -5.76 9.22
N HIS A 323 0.44 -5.24 8.07
CA HIS A 323 -0.66 -4.29 8.06
C HIS A 323 -2.02 -4.93 8.42
N GLY A 324 -2.22 -6.24 8.20
CA GLY A 324 -3.40 -6.93 8.70
C GLY A 324 -3.47 -6.96 10.22
N ASN A 325 -2.32 -7.09 10.88
CA ASN A 325 -2.24 -7.02 12.34
C ASN A 325 -2.23 -5.57 12.84
N ILE A 326 -1.65 -4.62 12.09
CA ILE A 326 -1.74 -3.19 12.42
C ILE A 326 -3.20 -2.71 12.34
N ALA A 327 -3.99 -3.14 11.35
CA ALA A 327 -5.41 -2.83 11.29
C ALA A 327 -6.16 -3.29 12.55
N ALA A 328 -5.84 -4.49 13.07
CA ALA A 328 -6.38 -4.99 14.32
C ALA A 328 -5.95 -4.13 15.53
N LEU A 329 -4.68 -3.76 15.61
CA LEU A 329 -4.18 -2.88 16.68
C LEU A 329 -4.87 -1.50 16.64
N LEU A 330 -5.08 -0.93 15.44
CA LEU A 330 -5.83 0.33 15.27
C LEU A 330 -7.31 0.19 15.66
N ALA A 331 -7.88 -0.99 15.48
CA ALA A 331 -9.23 -1.33 15.95
C ALA A 331 -9.33 -1.54 17.48
N GLY A 332 -8.20 -1.52 18.19
CA GLY A 332 -8.13 -1.86 19.62
C GLY A 332 -8.07 -3.36 19.90
N THR A 333 -7.95 -4.18 18.87
CA THR A 333 -7.90 -5.64 18.95
C THR A 333 -6.45 -6.12 19.11
N PRO A 334 -6.13 -6.94 20.12
CA PRO A 334 -4.81 -7.51 20.33
C PRO A 334 -4.32 -8.28 19.10
N ALA A 335 -3.02 -8.19 18.80
CA ALA A 335 -2.47 -8.89 17.65
C ALA A 335 -1.07 -9.45 17.91
N THR A 336 -0.76 -10.59 17.29
CA THR A 336 0.59 -11.18 17.24
C THR A 336 1.04 -11.41 15.79
N VAL A 337 2.18 -10.84 15.43
CA VAL A 337 2.74 -10.96 14.08
C VAL A 337 3.63 -12.20 13.96
N LEU A 338 3.34 -13.07 13.00
CA LEU A 338 4.22 -14.19 12.63
C LEU A 338 5.21 -13.70 11.56
N CYS A 339 6.37 -13.23 12.01
CA CYS A 339 7.36 -12.62 11.14
C CYS A 339 7.95 -13.64 10.15
N ALA A 340 7.83 -13.33 8.85
CA ALA A 340 8.30 -14.15 7.74
C ALA A 340 9.52 -13.58 7.00
N ASP A 341 9.88 -12.33 7.25
CA ASP A 341 11.02 -11.64 6.65
C ASP A 341 11.55 -10.49 7.53
N SER A 342 12.67 -9.89 7.12
CA SER A 342 13.35 -8.82 7.86
C SER A 342 12.47 -7.61 8.13
N ARG A 343 11.66 -7.20 7.15
CA ARG A 343 10.86 -5.98 7.22
C ARG A 343 9.70 -6.07 8.23
N THR A 344 9.09 -7.26 8.37
CA THR A 344 8.08 -7.51 9.40
C THR A 344 8.73 -7.57 10.77
N LEU A 345 9.90 -8.21 10.87
CA LEU A 345 10.63 -8.35 12.12
C LEU A 345 11.18 -7.01 12.63
N GLU A 346 11.81 -6.18 11.76
CA GLU A 346 12.34 -4.88 12.19
C GLU A 346 11.22 -3.92 12.66
N LEU A 347 10.07 -3.95 11.98
CA LEU A 347 8.94 -3.10 12.36
C LEU A 347 8.32 -3.55 13.68
N CYS A 348 8.17 -4.88 13.89
CA CYS A 348 7.70 -5.42 15.17
C CYS A 348 8.65 -5.07 16.31
N ARG A 349 9.96 -5.11 16.09
CA ARG A 349 10.96 -4.72 17.09
C ARG A 349 10.90 -3.24 17.42
N TYR A 350 10.82 -2.39 16.40
CA TYR A 350 10.75 -0.94 16.60
C TYR A 350 9.52 -0.52 17.40
N PHE A 351 8.36 -1.06 17.07
CA PHE A 351 7.12 -0.74 17.79
C PHE A 351 6.83 -1.63 19.00
N GLU A 352 7.64 -2.68 19.21
CA GLU A 352 7.43 -3.70 20.25
C GLU A 352 6.08 -4.42 20.11
N ILE A 353 5.63 -4.59 18.86
CA ILE A 353 4.44 -5.39 18.56
C ILE A 353 4.70 -6.85 18.96
N PRO A 354 3.78 -7.51 19.68
CA PRO A 354 3.88 -8.94 19.97
C PRO A 354 4.17 -9.73 18.69
N HIS A 355 5.23 -10.52 18.69
CA HIS A 355 5.63 -11.24 17.48
C HIS A 355 6.39 -12.53 17.77
N ARG A 356 6.34 -13.44 16.81
CA ARG A 356 7.15 -14.67 16.77
C ARG A 356 7.76 -14.83 15.39
N ARG A 357 8.94 -15.40 15.31
CA ARG A 357 9.52 -15.80 14.02
C ARG A 357 8.84 -17.08 13.56
N ILE A 358 8.25 -17.06 12.34
CA ILE A 358 7.50 -18.20 11.80
C ILE A 358 8.37 -19.46 11.61
N ASP A 359 9.67 -19.27 11.30
CA ASP A 359 10.64 -20.37 11.14
C ASP A 359 11.08 -21.03 12.46
N LYS A 360 10.64 -20.51 13.60
CA LYS A 360 10.92 -21.05 14.94
C LYS A 360 9.67 -21.47 15.70
N LEU A 361 8.51 -21.39 15.04
CA LEU A 361 7.26 -21.83 15.66
C LEU A 361 7.21 -23.35 15.74
N PRO A 362 6.65 -23.91 16.84
CA PRO A 362 6.31 -25.31 16.88
C PRO A 362 5.22 -25.63 15.87
N GLU A 363 5.17 -26.89 15.41
CA GLU A 363 4.20 -27.30 14.40
C GLU A 363 2.73 -27.21 14.89
N ASP A 364 2.52 -27.26 16.19
CA ASP A 364 1.23 -27.29 16.87
C ASP A 364 0.85 -25.94 17.50
N VAL A 365 1.44 -24.82 17.04
CA VAL A 365 1.12 -23.49 17.56
C VAL A 365 -0.38 -23.22 17.53
N ASP A 366 -0.89 -22.78 18.69
CA ASP A 366 -2.29 -22.46 18.90
C ASP A 366 -2.48 -20.93 19.05
N PRO A 367 -3.50 -20.33 18.41
CA PRO A 367 -3.86 -18.95 18.63
C PRO A 367 -4.06 -18.56 20.10
N ALA A 368 -4.60 -19.47 20.95
CA ALA A 368 -4.78 -19.19 22.38
C ALA A 368 -3.43 -18.93 23.07
N ARG A 369 -2.41 -19.73 22.75
CA ARG A 369 -1.09 -19.52 23.31
C ARG A 369 -0.45 -18.22 22.81
N LEU A 370 -0.62 -17.89 21.52
CA LEU A 370 -0.15 -16.62 20.96
C LEU A 370 -0.84 -15.42 21.64
N TYR A 371 -2.11 -15.55 21.96
CA TYR A 371 -2.88 -14.55 22.68
C TYR A 371 -2.42 -14.39 24.12
N GLU A 372 -2.27 -15.51 24.86
CA GLU A 372 -1.79 -15.53 26.24
C GLU A 372 -0.42 -14.84 26.37
N GLU A 373 0.52 -15.21 25.46
CA GLU A 373 1.90 -14.70 25.43
C GLU A 373 2.01 -13.27 24.88
N ALA A 374 0.95 -12.70 24.30
CA ALA A 374 0.98 -11.34 23.74
C ALA A 374 0.99 -10.31 24.88
N ASP A 375 2.16 -9.75 25.14
CA ASP A 375 2.33 -8.58 26.00
C ASP A 375 2.26 -7.31 25.17
N LEU A 376 1.30 -6.45 25.46
CA LEU A 376 1.03 -5.19 24.76
C LEU A 376 1.59 -3.97 25.52
N SER A 377 2.12 -4.17 26.72
CA SER A 377 2.51 -3.08 27.62
C SER A 377 3.61 -2.20 27.03
N ALA A 378 4.64 -2.80 26.43
CA ALA A 378 5.72 -2.06 25.79
C ALA A 378 5.27 -1.35 24.52
N LEU A 379 4.39 -1.99 23.71
CA LEU A 379 3.80 -1.37 22.52
C LEU A 379 3.06 -0.08 22.88
N THR A 380 2.13 -0.14 23.84
CA THR A 380 1.29 1.00 24.22
C THR A 380 2.04 2.01 25.07
N GLY A 381 2.89 1.56 26.00
CA GLY A 381 3.66 2.41 26.92
C GLY A 381 4.70 3.27 26.22
N ASN A 382 5.38 2.74 25.22
CA ASN A 382 6.42 3.46 24.47
C ASN A 382 5.89 4.13 23.20
N HIS A 383 4.59 3.99 22.89
CA HIS A 383 3.98 4.59 21.70
C HIS A 383 4.07 6.13 21.68
N PRO A 384 3.84 6.86 22.79
CA PRO A 384 3.96 8.32 22.82
C PRO A 384 5.34 8.82 22.42
N GLU A 385 6.43 8.22 22.94
CA GLU A 385 7.81 8.60 22.59
C GLU A 385 8.10 8.38 21.09
N ARG A 386 7.62 7.27 20.54
CA ARG A 386 7.76 6.97 19.11
C ARG A 386 6.98 7.95 18.24
N PHE A 387 5.80 8.37 18.71
CA PHE A 387 5.00 9.38 18.05
C PHE A 387 5.72 10.74 18.04
N GLU A 388 6.30 11.18 19.16
CA GLU A 388 7.10 12.41 19.25
C GLU A 388 8.31 12.37 18.31
N ARG A 389 8.99 11.22 18.23
CA ARG A 389 10.10 11.02 17.28
C ARG A 389 9.63 11.16 15.83
N PHE A 390 8.47 10.59 15.51
CA PHE A 390 7.87 10.67 14.18
C PHE A 390 7.46 12.11 13.82
N THR A 391 6.78 12.83 14.71
CA THR A 391 6.41 14.24 14.46
C THR A 391 7.63 15.15 14.38
N GLY A 392 8.64 14.93 15.24
CA GLY A 392 9.92 15.64 15.15
C GLY A 392 10.65 15.41 13.81
N PHE A 393 10.55 14.19 13.24
CA PHE A 393 11.06 13.92 11.89
C PHE A 393 10.27 14.75 10.84
N LEU A 394 8.93 14.82 10.94
CA LEU A 394 8.13 15.63 10.02
C LEU A 394 8.53 17.11 10.08
N ASP A 395 8.67 17.65 11.29
CA ASP A 395 9.05 19.05 11.52
C ASP A 395 10.44 19.38 10.93
N ARG A 396 11.45 18.50 11.14
CA ARG A 396 12.79 18.67 10.54
C ARG A 396 12.76 18.66 9.01
N ASN A 397 11.80 17.98 8.42
CA ASN A 397 11.59 17.92 6.97
C ASN A 397 10.58 18.97 6.46
N GLY A 398 10.20 19.95 7.28
CA GLY A 398 9.33 21.06 6.90
C GLY A 398 7.85 20.69 6.70
N LEU A 399 7.41 19.56 7.26
CA LEU A 399 6.04 19.09 7.16
C LEU A 399 5.27 19.36 8.46
N ARG A 400 4.14 20.02 8.34
CA ARG A 400 3.19 20.19 9.44
C ARG A 400 2.38 18.92 9.65
N ASN A 401 1.92 18.70 10.88
CA ASN A 401 1.05 17.57 11.22
C ASN A 401 -0.19 18.04 11.99
N THR A 402 -1.31 17.34 11.82
CA THR A 402 -2.60 17.69 12.40
C THR A 402 -2.61 17.71 13.93
N PHE A 403 -1.74 16.91 14.56
CA PHE A 403 -1.70 16.78 16.03
C PHE A 403 -0.99 17.96 16.72
N SER A 404 -0.05 18.60 16.03
CA SER A 404 0.66 19.78 16.53
C SER A 404 0.13 21.11 15.96
N HIS A 405 -0.47 21.08 14.76
CA HIS A 405 -0.82 22.28 14.00
C HIS A 405 -2.28 22.28 13.52
N GLY A 406 -3.10 21.34 13.98
CA GLY A 406 -4.50 21.18 13.61
C GLY A 406 -5.39 20.76 14.77
N ASP A 407 -6.45 20.04 14.45
CA ASP A 407 -7.49 19.56 15.37
C ASP A 407 -7.27 18.09 15.83
N GLY A 408 -6.09 17.54 15.64
CA GLY A 408 -5.80 16.13 15.93
C GLY A 408 -6.44 15.15 14.95
N GLY A 409 -6.94 15.65 13.81
CA GLY A 409 -7.63 14.87 12.78
C GLY A 409 -9.13 14.71 13.02
N ALA A 410 -9.75 15.55 13.87
CA ALA A 410 -11.19 15.46 14.16
C ALA A 410 -12.04 15.75 12.92
N ALA A 411 -11.72 16.78 12.14
CA ALA A 411 -12.41 17.10 10.89
C ALA A 411 -12.24 15.98 9.84
N PHE A 412 -11.07 15.39 9.76
CA PHE A 412 -10.80 14.23 8.90
C PHE A 412 -11.71 13.05 9.25
N GLU A 413 -11.79 12.69 10.53
CA GLU A 413 -12.64 11.60 11.03
C GLU A 413 -14.13 11.89 10.82
N GLU A 414 -14.57 13.12 11.01
CA GLU A 414 -15.95 13.54 10.76
C GLU A 414 -16.31 13.39 9.28
N ARG A 415 -15.42 13.79 8.40
CA ARG A 415 -15.60 13.63 6.96
C ARG A 415 -15.66 12.15 6.57
N LEU A 416 -14.78 11.29 7.12
CA LEU A 416 -14.85 9.84 6.87
C LEU A 416 -16.17 9.22 7.33
N ARG A 417 -16.66 9.61 8.52
CA ARG A 417 -17.93 9.09 9.06
C ARG A 417 -19.15 9.47 8.23
N SER A 418 -19.07 10.55 7.45
CA SER A 418 -20.14 10.96 6.54
C SER A 418 -20.20 10.17 5.22
N LEU A 419 -19.22 9.30 4.96
CA LEU A 419 -19.09 8.52 3.73
C LEU A 419 -19.51 7.07 3.93
N ASP A 420 -20.13 6.49 2.91
CA ASP A 420 -20.59 5.09 2.90
C ASP A 420 -19.60 4.22 2.11
N PHE A 421 -18.63 3.64 2.80
CA PHE A 421 -17.60 2.81 2.20
C PHE A 421 -18.10 1.37 1.93
N PRO A 422 -17.61 0.69 0.88
CA PRO A 422 -18.03 -0.67 0.58
C PRO A 422 -17.63 -1.65 1.68
N ALA A 423 -18.51 -2.58 1.96
CA ALA A 423 -18.22 -3.69 2.87
C ALA A 423 -17.07 -4.57 2.36
N GLY A 424 -16.48 -5.34 3.25
CA GLY A 424 -15.43 -6.29 2.89
C GLY A 424 -15.89 -7.28 1.81
N VAL A 425 -15.04 -7.48 0.80
CA VAL A 425 -15.28 -8.40 -0.32
C VAL A 425 -15.43 -9.82 0.20
N ARG A 426 -16.54 -10.47 -0.14
CA ARG A 426 -16.90 -11.83 0.27
C ARG A 426 -16.70 -12.83 -0.86
N PRO A 427 -16.55 -14.13 -0.55
CA PRO A 427 -16.64 -15.20 -1.53
C PRO A 427 -17.95 -15.14 -2.31
N TRP A 428 -17.86 -15.20 -3.63
CA TRP A 428 -19.06 -15.26 -4.43
C TRP A 428 -19.73 -16.62 -4.36
N THR A 429 -21.02 -16.64 -4.04
CA THR A 429 -21.82 -17.87 -3.88
C THR A 429 -22.47 -18.36 -5.17
N GLY A 430 -22.51 -17.54 -6.21
CA GLY A 430 -23.10 -17.92 -7.51
C GLY A 430 -24.59 -17.62 -7.66
N THR A 431 -25.26 -17.05 -6.66
CA THR A 431 -26.72 -16.87 -6.62
C THR A 431 -27.19 -15.48 -7.08
N ASP A 432 -26.28 -14.52 -7.23
CA ASP A 432 -26.62 -13.14 -7.61
C ASP A 432 -26.39 -12.88 -9.10
N LEU A 433 -27.48 -12.61 -9.85
CA LEU A 433 -27.45 -12.35 -11.29
C LEU A 433 -26.75 -11.04 -11.66
N ALA A 434 -26.86 -9.98 -10.84
CA ALA A 434 -26.17 -8.71 -11.08
C ALA A 434 -24.66 -8.91 -11.01
N SER A 435 -24.19 -9.59 -9.99
CA SER A 435 -22.77 -9.98 -9.86
C SER A 435 -22.32 -10.90 -11.00
N LEU A 436 -23.19 -11.77 -11.52
CA LEU A 436 -22.84 -12.61 -12.68
C LEU A 436 -22.62 -11.76 -13.93
N ALA A 437 -23.49 -10.80 -14.20
CA ALA A 437 -23.36 -9.89 -15.33
C ALA A 437 -22.06 -9.06 -15.24
N SER A 438 -21.74 -8.52 -14.06
CA SER A 438 -20.47 -7.82 -13.81
C SER A 438 -19.25 -8.69 -14.08
N ARG A 439 -19.26 -9.96 -13.61
CA ARG A 439 -18.19 -10.93 -13.85
C ARG A 439 -18.00 -11.25 -15.32
N MET A 440 -19.09 -11.44 -16.05
CA MET A 440 -19.03 -11.67 -17.49
C MET A 440 -18.48 -10.45 -18.23
N GLY A 441 -18.90 -9.25 -17.83
CA GLY A 441 -18.35 -7.99 -18.35
C GLY A 441 -16.84 -7.90 -18.12
N TRP A 442 -16.40 -8.15 -16.91
CA TRP A 442 -14.96 -8.16 -16.57
C TRP A 442 -14.19 -9.21 -17.36
N LEU A 443 -14.69 -10.46 -17.45
CA LEU A 443 -14.03 -11.52 -18.23
C LEU A 443 -13.89 -11.14 -19.70
N ASN A 444 -14.93 -10.58 -20.31
CA ASN A 444 -14.88 -10.13 -21.70
C ASN A 444 -13.87 -9.00 -21.90
N GLN A 445 -13.82 -8.02 -20.98
CA GLN A 445 -12.82 -6.96 -21.00
C GLN A 445 -11.41 -7.56 -20.88
N ARG A 446 -11.18 -8.49 -19.95
CA ARG A 446 -9.89 -9.13 -19.73
C ARG A 446 -9.42 -9.94 -20.92
N VAL A 447 -10.32 -10.66 -21.58
CA VAL A 447 -10.04 -11.36 -22.84
C VAL A 447 -9.63 -10.38 -23.93
N GLY A 448 -10.33 -9.25 -24.04
CA GLY A 448 -9.98 -8.17 -24.96
C GLY A 448 -8.58 -7.60 -24.72
N GLU A 449 -8.25 -7.26 -23.47
CA GLU A 449 -6.94 -6.75 -23.06
C GLU A 449 -5.81 -7.75 -23.38
N LEU A 450 -5.98 -9.02 -22.99
CA LEU A 450 -5.00 -10.08 -23.26
C LEU A 450 -4.81 -10.32 -24.76
N THR A 451 -5.88 -10.22 -25.54
CA THR A 451 -5.82 -10.36 -27.00
C THR A 451 -5.06 -9.20 -27.64
N ALA A 452 -5.28 -7.97 -27.16
CA ALA A 452 -4.56 -6.78 -27.61
C ALA A 452 -3.05 -6.86 -27.25
N GLU A 453 -2.75 -7.25 -26.00
CA GLU A 453 -1.39 -7.45 -25.53
C GLU A 453 -0.65 -8.53 -26.34
N ASN A 454 -1.29 -9.68 -26.56
CA ASN A 454 -0.74 -10.78 -27.35
C ASN A 454 -0.43 -10.30 -28.81
N THR A 455 -1.34 -9.53 -29.38
CA THR A 455 -1.16 -8.94 -30.72
C THR A 455 0.04 -7.98 -30.74
N ARG A 456 0.17 -7.13 -29.70
CA ARG A 456 1.32 -6.23 -29.54
C ARG A 456 2.62 -7.01 -29.40
N LEU A 457 2.67 -7.99 -28.51
CA LEU A 457 3.86 -8.82 -28.29
C LEU A 457 4.27 -9.60 -29.57
N LYS A 458 3.31 -10.09 -30.35
CA LYS A 458 3.59 -10.71 -31.64
C LYS A 458 4.23 -9.72 -32.61
N ARG A 459 3.71 -8.49 -32.73
CA ARG A 459 4.30 -7.43 -33.57
C ARG A 459 5.72 -7.08 -33.13
N ASP A 460 5.96 -6.94 -31.82
CA ASP A 460 7.28 -6.61 -31.27
C ASP A 460 8.26 -7.76 -31.50
N LEU A 461 7.82 -9.00 -31.36
CA LEU A 461 8.63 -10.19 -31.70
C LEU A 461 8.99 -10.23 -33.16
N ASP A 462 8.06 -9.92 -34.06
CA ASP A 462 8.32 -9.91 -35.50
C ASP A 462 9.26 -8.76 -35.91
N ARG A 463 9.13 -7.57 -35.26
CA ARG A 463 10.09 -6.47 -35.40
C ARG A 463 11.49 -6.88 -34.94
N ALA A 464 11.59 -7.52 -33.77
CA ALA A 464 12.85 -8.02 -33.24
C ALA A 464 13.48 -9.07 -34.17
N LYS A 465 12.68 -10.02 -34.68
CA LYS A 465 13.14 -11.01 -35.66
C LYS A 465 13.62 -10.37 -36.98
N ALA A 466 12.92 -9.36 -37.48
CA ALA A 466 13.32 -8.60 -38.67
C ALA A 466 14.61 -7.83 -38.41
N GLY A 467 14.79 -7.21 -37.25
CA GLY A 467 16.04 -6.54 -36.85
C GLY A 467 17.23 -7.52 -36.83
N VAL A 468 17.05 -8.70 -36.21
CA VAL A 468 18.05 -9.76 -36.16
C VAL A 468 18.40 -10.26 -37.58
N ARG A 469 17.40 -10.42 -38.46
CA ARG A 469 17.64 -10.82 -39.86
C ARG A 469 18.42 -9.77 -40.62
N ARG A 470 18.10 -8.47 -40.46
CA ARG A 470 18.85 -7.35 -41.10
C ARG A 470 20.29 -7.33 -40.59
N PHE A 471 20.51 -7.44 -39.28
CA PHE A 471 21.85 -7.51 -38.69
C PHE A 471 22.65 -8.70 -39.22
N ALA A 472 22.04 -9.89 -39.36
CA ALA A 472 22.66 -11.09 -39.87
C ALA A 472 22.98 -11.03 -41.38
N ALA A 473 22.29 -10.17 -42.15
CA ALA A 473 22.50 -9.97 -43.56
C ALA A 473 23.67 -9.02 -43.89
N THR A 474 24.19 -8.27 -42.89
CA THR A 474 25.33 -7.35 -43.09
C THR A 474 26.63 -8.15 -43.20
N PRO A 475 27.47 -7.98 -44.26
CA PRO A 475 28.66 -8.80 -44.47
C PRO A 475 29.64 -8.85 -43.30
N ALA A 476 29.80 -7.74 -42.56
CA ALA A 476 30.67 -7.61 -41.39
C ALA A 476 30.21 -8.45 -40.17
N THR A 477 28.90 -8.75 -40.05
CA THR A 477 28.33 -9.42 -38.87
C THR A 477 27.84 -10.85 -39.14
N ALA A 478 27.76 -11.26 -40.40
CA ALA A 478 27.28 -12.59 -40.81
C ALA A 478 28.09 -13.77 -40.23
N SER A 479 29.37 -13.57 -39.98
CA SER A 479 30.25 -14.59 -39.38
C SER A 479 30.00 -14.74 -37.87
N VAL A 480 29.81 -13.64 -37.16
CA VAL A 480 29.53 -13.57 -35.72
C VAL A 480 28.15 -14.17 -35.43
N TYR A 481 27.14 -13.84 -36.26
CA TYR A 481 25.81 -14.39 -36.14
C TYR A 481 25.76 -15.93 -36.36
N ARG A 482 26.48 -16.44 -37.36
CA ARG A 482 26.59 -17.90 -37.58
C ARG A 482 27.23 -18.60 -36.40
N ARG A 483 28.24 -18.00 -35.77
CA ARG A 483 28.94 -18.57 -34.61
C ARG A 483 28.02 -18.55 -33.35
N ALA A 484 27.34 -17.45 -33.11
CA ALA A 484 26.38 -17.32 -31.98
C ALA A 484 25.19 -18.31 -32.13
N ARG A 485 24.65 -18.47 -33.34
CA ARG A 485 23.56 -19.43 -33.61
C ARG A 485 23.97 -20.89 -33.40
N ARG A 486 25.24 -21.25 -33.60
CA ARG A 486 25.74 -22.60 -33.25
C ARG A 486 25.87 -22.83 -31.76
N VAL A 487 26.24 -21.77 -30.97
CA VAL A 487 26.49 -21.89 -29.54
C VAL A 487 25.17 -21.83 -28.73
N VAL A 488 24.26 -20.96 -29.11
CA VAL A 488 23.02 -20.68 -28.34
C VAL A 488 21.82 -21.45 -28.91
N GLY A 489 21.79 -21.76 -30.20
CA GLY A 489 20.60 -22.35 -30.84
C GLY A 489 20.35 -23.83 -30.53
N ALA A 490 21.36 -24.60 -30.19
CA ALA A 490 21.20 -26.04 -29.84
C ALA A 490 20.65 -26.28 -28.44
N PRO A 491 21.08 -25.56 -27.38
CA PRO A 491 20.49 -25.66 -26.06
C PRO A 491 19.03 -25.18 -26.01
N LEU A 492 18.71 -24.09 -26.72
CA LEU A 492 17.34 -23.51 -26.70
C LEU A 492 16.33 -24.43 -27.40
N ARG A 493 16.70 -25.10 -28.50
CA ARG A 493 15.84 -26.09 -29.17
C ARG A 493 15.58 -27.32 -28.31
N ARG A 494 16.58 -27.78 -27.53
CA ARG A 494 16.40 -28.89 -26.57
C ARG A 494 15.50 -28.50 -25.39
N ALA A 495 15.57 -27.26 -24.91
CA ALA A 495 14.71 -26.77 -23.84
C ALA A 495 13.24 -26.63 -24.32
N LEU A 496 13.02 -26.11 -25.55
CA LEU A 496 11.67 -25.98 -26.12
C LEU A 496 11.03 -27.31 -26.51
N GLN A 497 11.84 -28.33 -26.86
CA GLN A 497 11.34 -29.69 -27.15
C GLN A 497 10.99 -30.46 -25.87
N LYS A 498 11.64 -30.18 -24.72
CA LYS A 498 11.32 -30.77 -23.43
C LYS A 498 10.10 -30.15 -22.73
N GLY A 499 9.64 -28.98 -23.17
CA GLY A 499 8.52 -28.24 -22.60
C GLY A 499 7.17 -28.44 -23.30
N ARG A 500 7.03 -29.36 -24.25
CA ARG A 500 5.71 -29.70 -24.79
C ARG A 500 5.07 -30.78 -23.94
N PRO A 501 3.95 -30.50 -23.22
CA PRO A 501 3.14 -31.56 -22.63
C PRO A 501 2.53 -32.37 -23.77
N GLY A 502 2.80 -33.66 -23.81
CA GLY A 502 2.18 -34.57 -24.75
C GLY A 502 0.68 -34.69 -24.46
N PHE A 503 -0.13 -34.04 -25.25
CA PHE A 503 -1.55 -34.35 -25.39
C PHE A 503 -1.63 -35.72 -26.13
N ARG A 504 -1.69 -36.82 -25.38
CA ARG A 504 -2.21 -38.08 -25.90
C ARG A 504 -3.73 -38.00 -25.81
N GLY A 505 -4.37 -37.85 -26.96
CA GLY A 505 -5.79 -38.07 -27.07
C GLY A 505 -6.07 -39.58 -27.00
N ASP A 506 -6.61 -40.02 -25.88
CA ASP A 506 -7.32 -41.31 -25.86
C ASP A 506 -8.81 -40.98 -26.10
N GLY A 507 -9.27 -41.35 -27.28
CA GLY A 507 -10.68 -41.32 -27.64
C GLY A 507 -11.44 -42.42 -26.85
N PRO A 508 -12.74 -42.21 -26.57
CA PRO A 508 -13.54 -43.18 -25.84
C PRO A 508 -13.95 -44.35 -26.74
N ALA A 509 -13.62 -45.57 -26.32
CA ALA A 509 -14.30 -46.77 -26.80
C ALA A 509 -15.59 -46.94 -26.00
N GLY A 510 -16.75 -46.93 -26.65
CA GLY A 510 -17.98 -47.48 -26.14
C GLY A 510 -18.04 -49.02 -26.37
N PRO A 511 -19.09 -49.74 -25.94
CA PRO A 511 -20.46 -49.32 -25.61
C PRO A 511 -20.75 -49.24 -24.12
#